data_1eeaac6a2b101d1b31f373c1ffc7f3b4
#
_entry.id   1eeaac6a2b101d1b31f373c1ffc7f3b4
#
_cell.length_a   1.000
_cell.length_b   1.000
_cell.length_c   1.000
_cell.angle_alpha   90.00
_cell.angle_beta   90.00
_cell.angle_gamma   90.00
#
_symmetry.space_group_name_H-M   'P 1'
#
loop_
_entity.id
_entity.type
_entity.pdbx_description
1 polymer ?
#
loop_
_entity_poly.entity_id
_entity_poly.type
_entity_poly.pdbx_seq_one_letter_code
_entity_poly.pdbx_strand_id
1 'polypeptide(L)'
;MKRRNFLKHVKSSTILGLTLPLTGFHNSSTDDLKKITILHTNDVHSHIDPFPNNDPLNPNSGGVIARANLINSIKKENPNTLILDAGDVFQGTPYFNFFEGEIELKLMSKMGYNASTLGNHEFDNGIEKLAKSLKHA
;
A
#
# COMPACT_ATOMS: atom_id res chain seq x y z
N MET A 1 -13.51 32.40 26.29
CA MET A 1 -14.74 32.68 25.53
C MET A 1 -15.27 31.37 24.97
N LYS A 2 -16.53 31.01 25.24
CA LYS A 2 -17.13 29.74 24.77
C LYS A 2 -17.49 29.88 23.29
N ARG A 3 -17.15 28.88 22.47
CA ARG A 3 -17.38 28.78 20.98
C ARG A 3 -18.79 29.24 20.55
N ARG A 4 -19.76 29.11 21.44
CA ARG A 4 -21.17 29.44 21.20
C ARG A 4 -21.47 30.94 21.08
N ASN A 5 -20.61 31.81 21.62
CA ASN A 5 -20.81 33.27 21.60
C ASN A 5 -20.22 33.92 20.33
N PHE A 6 -19.28 33.27 19.67
CA PHE A 6 -18.71 33.74 18.40
C PHE A 6 -19.74 33.72 17.27
N LEU A 7 -20.57 32.67 17.23
CA LEU A 7 -21.58 32.50 16.17
C LEU A 7 -22.80 33.43 16.29
N LYS A 8 -23.00 34.09 17.45
CA LYS A 8 -24.12 35.03 17.64
C LYS A 8 -23.83 36.44 17.11
N HIS A 9 -22.57 36.81 16.89
CA HIS A 9 -22.19 38.13 16.39
C HIS A 9 -22.08 38.20 14.85
N VAL A 10 -22.19 37.10 14.13
CA VAL A 10 -22.15 37.08 12.67
C VAL A 10 -23.52 37.38 12.01
N LYS A 11 -24.61 37.47 12.81
CA LYS A 11 -25.98 37.62 12.26
C LYS A 11 -26.51 39.04 12.15
N SER A 12 -25.71 40.07 12.41
CA SER A 12 -26.17 41.48 12.27
C SER A 12 -25.10 42.33 11.60
N SER A 13 -24.87 42.11 10.33
CA SER A 13 -24.23 43.12 9.47
C SER A 13 -25.02 43.17 8.18
N THR A 14 -25.85 44.16 8.08
CA THR A 14 -26.59 44.59 6.90
C THR A 14 -25.59 44.86 5.77
N ILE A 15 -25.59 44.06 4.71
CA ILE A 15 -24.73 44.25 3.56
C ILE A 15 -25.34 45.36 2.72
N LEU A 16 -24.76 46.54 2.77
CA LEU A 16 -24.97 47.58 1.79
C LEU A 16 -24.25 47.17 0.50
N GLY A 17 -25.02 47.00 -0.57
CA GLY A 17 -24.57 46.44 -1.83
C GLY A 17 -23.44 47.24 -2.48
N LEU A 18 -22.31 46.61 -2.65
CA LEU A 18 -21.31 46.99 -3.63
C LEU A 18 -21.16 45.83 -4.59
N THR A 19 -21.75 45.92 -5.78
CA THR A 19 -21.57 44.98 -6.87
C THR A 19 -20.16 45.15 -7.45
N LEU A 20 -19.20 44.48 -6.86
CA LEU A 20 -17.91 44.24 -7.54
C LEU A 20 -18.09 43.06 -8.52
N PRO A 21 -17.64 43.20 -9.77
CA PRO A 21 -17.65 42.08 -10.67
C PRO A 21 -16.69 41.00 -10.14
N LEU A 22 -17.24 39.89 -9.67
CA LEU A 22 -16.45 38.67 -9.38
C LEU A 22 -15.98 38.06 -10.70
N THR A 23 -15.10 38.77 -11.41
CA THR A 23 -14.31 38.15 -12.47
C THR A 23 -13.03 37.61 -11.86
N GLY A 24 -12.97 36.32 -11.63
CA GLY A 24 -11.72 35.72 -11.21
C GLY A 24 -11.83 34.53 -10.28
N PHE A 25 -12.88 33.69 -10.39
CA PHE A 25 -12.64 32.32 -10.03
C PHE A 25 -11.74 31.74 -11.12
N HIS A 26 -10.45 31.83 -10.89
CA HIS A 26 -9.49 31.01 -11.60
C HIS A 26 -9.94 29.56 -11.38
N ASN A 27 -10.54 28.99 -12.37
CA ASN A 27 -10.68 27.55 -12.48
C ASN A 27 -9.23 27.05 -12.52
N SER A 28 -8.67 26.74 -11.36
CA SER A 28 -7.43 25.96 -11.32
C SER A 28 -7.78 24.67 -12.05
N SER A 29 -7.31 24.58 -13.28
CA SER A 29 -7.45 23.38 -14.08
C SER A 29 -6.88 22.25 -13.23
N THR A 30 -7.68 21.22 -12.97
CA THR A 30 -7.25 19.99 -12.28
C THR A 30 -6.22 19.21 -13.12
N ASP A 31 -5.81 19.75 -14.26
CA ASP A 31 -4.88 19.13 -15.21
C ASP A 31 -3.43 19.01 -14.71
N ASP A 32 -3.07 19.71 -13.63
CA ASP A 32 -1.71 19.63 -13.08
C ASP A 32 -1.59 18.64 -11.91
N LEU A 33 -2.68 18.00 -11.47
CA LEU A 33 -2.64 17.02 -10.40
C LEU A 33 -2.16 15.66 -10.92
N LYS A 34 -0.94 15.28 -10.52
CA LYS A 34 -0.42 13.92 -10.76
C LYS A 34 -0.81 13.03 -9.59
N LYS A 35 -1.64 12.04 -9.85
CA LYS A 35 -2.02 11.01 -8.87
C LYS A 35 -0.98 9.89 -8.89
N ILE A 36 -0.49 9.53 -7.72
CA ILE A 36 0.33 8.33 -7.49
C ILE A 36 -0.43 7.42 -6.53
N THR A 37 -0.51 6.14 -6.87
CA THR A 37 -1.07 5.11 -5.98
C THR A 37 0.09 4.35 -5.36
N ILE A 38 0.09 4.22 -4.03
CA ILE A 38 1.08 3.42 -3.30
C ILE A 38 0.35 2.22 -2.72
N LEU A 39 0.80 1.03 -3.11
CA LEU A 39 0.41 -0.24 -2.48
C LEU A 39 1.56 -0.67 -1.58
N HIS A 40 1.23 -1.15 -0.40
CA HIS A 40 2.26 -1.74 0.44
C HIS A 40 1.78 -3.03 1.09
N THR A 41 2.73 -3.92 1.35
CA THR A 41 2.58 -5.11 2.15
C THR A 41 3.64 -5.12 3.26
N ASN A 42 3.41 -5.91 4.27
CA ASN A 42 4.36 -6.21 5.34
C ASN A 42 3.98 -7.55 5.97
N ASP A 43 4.94 -8.20 6.61
CA ASP A 43 4.72 -9.42 7.41
C ASP A 43 3.94 -10.50 6.66
N VAL A 44 4.28 -10.74 5.40
CA VAL A 44 3.58 -11.77 4.60
C VAL A 44 4.00 -13.19 4.95
N HIS A 45 5.13 -13.35 5.65
CA HIS A 45 5.59 -14.57 6.30
C HIS A 45 5.42 -15.82 5.41
N SER A 46 5.97 -15.76 4.19
CA SER A 46 5.98 -16.89 3.26
C SER A 46 4.60 -17.48 2.94
N HIS A 47 3.50 -16.72 3.18
CA HIS A 47 2.14 -17.16 2.83
C HIS A 47 1.91 -17.12 1.32
N ILE A 48 2.35 -18.20 0.65
CA ILE A 48 2.18 -18.42 -0.79
C ILE A 48 0.79 -18.97 -1.07
N ASP A 49 0.38 -19.98 -0.32
CA ASP A 49 -0.98 -20.52 -0.39
C ASP A 49 -1.96 -19.65 0.40
N PRO A 50 -3.25 -19.66 0.06
CA PRO A 50 -4.28 -19.07 0.90
C PRO A 50 -4.38 -19.81 2.24
N PHE A 51 -4.93 -19.15 3.25
CA PHE A 51 -5.28 -19.81 4.51
C PHE A 51 -6.22 -21.00 4.25
N PRO A 52 -6.09 -22.07 5.01
CA PRO A 52 -6.91 -23.27 4.80
C PRO A 52 -8.41 -22.98 5.05
N ASN A 53 -9.25 -23.80 4.44
CA ASN A 53 -10.71 -23.63 4.55
C ASN A 53 -11.25 -23.69 5.99
N ASN A 54 -10.53 -24.35 6.88
CA ASN A 54 -10.88 -24.46 8.29
C ASN A 54 -10.19 -23.42 9.19
N ASP A 55 -9.54 -22.42 8.60
CA ASP A 55 -8.98 -21.31 9.38
C ASP A 55 -10.13 -20.54 10.08
N PRO A 56 -10.01 -20.29 11.40
CA PRO A 56 -11.13 -19.71 12.17
C PRO A 56 -11.37 -18.23 11.87
N LEU A 57 -10.38 -17.53 11.33
CA LEU A 57 -10.43 -16.08 11.10
C LEU A 57 -10.49 -15.72 9.61
N ASN A 58 -9.75 -16.44 8.80
CA ASN A 58 -9.51 -16.06 7.41
C ASN A 58 -9.63 -17.26 6.44
N PRO A 59 -10.71 -18.05 6.46
CA PRO A 59 -10.83 -19.23 5.62
C PRO A 59 -10.69 -18.89 4.13
N ASN A 60 -9.85 -19.63 3.41
CA ASN A 60 -9.58 -19.46 1.97
C ASN A 60 -9.12 -18.05 1.56
N SER A 61 -8.63 -17.25 2.51
CA SER A 61 -8.20 -15.86 2.25
C SER A 61 -6.70 -15.78 2.00
N GLY A 62 -6.25 -14.70 1.37
CA GLY A 62 -4.83 -14.41 1.17
C GLY A 62 -4.19 -15.24 0.06
N GLY A 63 -2.91 -15.51 0.24
CA GLY A 63 -2.06 -16.19 -0.75
C GLY A 63 -1.59 -15.28 -1.89
N VAL A 64 -0.55 -15.75 -2.57
CA VAL A 64 0.14 -14.97 -3.61
C VAL A 64 -0.74 -14.72 -4.84
N ILE A 65 -1.62 -15.66 -5.19
CA ILE A 65 -2.49 -15.52 -6.38
C ILE A 65 -3.51 -14.41 -6.17
N ALA A 66 -4.17 -14.39 -5.00
CA ALA A 66 -5.13 -13.34 -4.67
C ALA A 66 -4.44 -11.96 -4.62
N ARG A 67 -3.27 -11.88 -4.01
CA ARG A 67 -2.45 -10.66 -3.95
C ARG A 67 -2.04 -10.18 -5.34
N ALA A 68 -1.55 -11.08 -6.20
CA ALA A 68 -1.18 -10.76 -7.57
C ALA A 68 -2.37 -10.22 -8.39
N ASN A 69 -3.53 -10.83 -8.26
CA ASN A 69 -4.74 -10.40 -8.95
C ASN A 69 -5.17 -9.01 -8.48
N LEU A 70 -5.13 -8.74 -7.18
CA LEU A 70 -5.46 -7.42 -6.62
C LEU A 70 -4.49 -6.35 -7.12
N ILE A 71 -3.18 -6.61 -7.06
CA ILE A 71 -2.14 -5.71 -7.56
C ILE A 71 -2.39 -5.39 -9.03
N ASN A 72 -2.62 -6.40 -9.87
CA ASN A 72 -2.85 -6.23 -11.30
C ASN A 72 -4.12 -5.41 -11.59
N SER A 73 -5.19 -5.65 -10.84
CA SER A 73 -6.44 -4.86 -10.97
C SER A 73 -6.19 -3.38 -10.66
N ILE A 74 -5.51 -3.09 -9.55
CA ILE A 74 -5.23 -1.71 -9.15
C ILE A 74 -4.28 -1.02 -10.13
N LYS A 75 -3.24 -1.69 -10.61
CA LYS A 75 -2.31 -1.16 -11.63
C LYS A 75 -3.02 -0.83 -12.94
N LYS A 76 -3.98 -1.65 -13.34
CA LYS A 76 -4.77 -1.41 -14.55
C LYS A 76 -5.58 -0.11 -14.48
N GLU A 77 -6.14 0.19 -13.30
CA GLU A 77 -6.93 1.40 -13.08
C GLU A 77 -6.04 2.61 -12.74
N ASN A 78 -4.85 2.38 -12.20
CA ASN A 78 -3.92 3.39 -11.74
C ASN A 78 -2.52 3.10 -12.31
N PRO A 79 -2.20 3.59 -13.51
CA PRO A 79 -0.90 3.29 -14.16
C PRO A 79 0.32 3.77 -13.35
N ASN A 80 0.17 4.84 -12.56
CA ASN A 80 1.21 5.36 -11.69
C ASN A 80 1.15 4.69 -10.31
N THR A 81 1.28 3.37 -10.25
CA THR A 81 1.27 2.60 -9.00
C THR A 81 2.68 2.19 -8.61
N LEU A 82 3.04 2.49 -7.37
CA LEU A 82 4.26 2.02 -6.70
C LEU A 82 3.89 0.91 -5.72
N ILE A 83 4.61 -0.21 -5.76
CA ILE A 83 4.38 -1.36 -4.89
C ILE A 83 5.60 -1.55 -4.01
N LEU A 84 5.39 -1.46 -2.71
CA LEU A 84 6.43 -1.52 -1.69
C LEU A 84 6.15 -2.63 -0.69
N ASP A 85 7.21 -3.11 -0.05
CA ASP A 85 7.11 -4.05 1.05
C ASP A 85 7.93 -3.58 2.25
N ALA A 86 7.41 -3.80 3.45
CA ALA A 86 8.04 -3.34 4.69
C ALA A 86 8.82 -4.43 5.44
N GLY A 87 9.07 -5.58 4.79
CA GLY A 87 9.87 -6.67 5.33
C GLY A 87 9.05 -7.78 5.99
N ASP A 88 9.76 -8.72 6.58
CA ASP A 88 9.25 -9.98 7.10
C ASP A 88 8.47 -10.78 6.03
N VAL A 89 9.07 -10.87 4.86
CA VAL A 89 8.59 -11.69 3.75
C VAL A 89 8.85 -13.16 4.01
N PHE A 90 9.97 -13.46 4.68
CA PHE A 90 10.44 -14.80 4.98
C PHE A 90 9.79 -15.38 6.23
N GLN A 91 10.00 -16.70 6.42
CA GLN A 91 9.55 -17.43 7.60
C GLN A 91 8.01 -17.56 7.66
N GLY A 92 7.50 -18.53 8.42
CA GLY A 92 6.06 -18.70 8.71
C GLY A 92 5.40 -19.88 8.04
N THR A 93 5.89 -20.36 6.89
CA THR A 93 5.38 -21.55 6.20
C THR A 93 6.48 -22.51 5.78
N PRO A 94 6.15 -23.77 5.45
CA PRO A 94 7.13 -24.74 4.95
C PRO A 94 7.88 -24.29 3.68
N TYR A 95 7.34 -23.38 2.90
CA TYR A 95 8.02 -22.87 1.71
C TYR A 95 9.37 -22.25 2.06
N PHE A 96 9.45 -21.44 3.08
CA PHE A 96 10.72 -20.86 3.51
C PHE A 96 11.74 -21.94 3.94
N ASN A 97 11.31 -23.01 4.61
CA ASN A 97 12.20 -24.09 5.02
C ASN A 97 12.82 -24.83 3.85
N PHE A 98 12.11 -24.94 2.72
CA PHE A 98 12.59 -25.62 1.53
C PHE A 98 13.33 -24.72 0.56
N PHE A 99 12.89 -23.48 0.39
CA PHE A 99 13.36 -22.56 -0.64
C PHE A 99 14.17 -21.38 -0.12
N GLU A 100 14.32 -21.25 1.20
CA GLU A 100 15.18 -20.24 1.86
C GLU A 100 14.97 -18.79 1.36
N GLY A 101 13.74 -18.43 0.99
CA GLY A 101 13.36 -17.11 0.49
C GLY A 101 13.41 -16.94 -1.04
N GLU A 102 13.94 -17.91 -1.77
CA GLU A 102 14.04 -17.82 -3.24
C GLU A 102 12.68 -17.69 -3.92
N ILE A 103 11.70 -18.51 -3.51
CA ILE A 103 10.37 -18.50 -4.13
C ILE A 103 9.61 -17.21 -3.80
N GLU A 104 9.73 -16.73 -2.58
CA GLU A 104 9.11 -15.50 -2.12
C GLU A 104 9.58 -14.31 -2.96
N LEU A 105 10.89 -14.13 -3.12
CA LEU A 105 11.48 -13.05 -3.90
C LEU A 105 11.15 -13.14 -5.39
N LYS A 106 11.19 -14.34 -5.96
CA LYS A 106 10.76 -14.57 -7.35
C LYS A 106 9.30 -14.17 -7.58
N LEU A 107 8.43 -14.47 -6.63
CA LEU A 107 7.01 -14.13 -6.72
C LEU A 107 6.81 -12.61 -6.56
N MET A 108 7.53 -11.94 -5.65
CA MET A 108 7.51 -10.49 -5.52
C MET A 108 7.95 -9.80 -6.81
N SER A 109 9.06 -10.25 -7.41
CA SER A 109 9.54 -9.73 -8.70
C SER A 109 8.50 -9.91 -9.80
N LYS A 110 7.85 -11.08 -9.88
CA LYS A 110 6.77 -11.35 -10.86
C LYS A 110 5.53 -10.49 -10.63
N MET A 111 5.19 -10.15 -9.39
CA MET A 111 4.09 -9.24 -9.06
C MET A 111 4.45 -7.77 -9.32
N GLY A 112 5.73 -7.48 -9.55
CA GLY A 112 6.23 -6.15 -9.87
C GLY A 112 6.40 -5.24 -8.67
N TYR A 113 6.84 -5.78 -7.54
CA TYR A 113 7.30 -4.96 -6.42
C TYR A 113 8.45 -4.07 -6.85
N ASN A 114 8.43 -2.82 -6.43
CA ASN A 114 9.44 -1.82 -6.80
C ASN A 114 10.57 -1.75 -5.79
N ALA A 115 10.27 -1.98 -4.51
CA ALA A 115 11.25 -2.04 -3.44
C ALA A 115 10.68 -2.79 -2.22
N SER A 116 11.59 -3.34 -1.43
CA SER A 116 11.31 -3.91 -0.13
C SER A 116 12.38 -3.48 0.85
N THR A 117 12.03 -3.34 2.13
CA THR A 117 13.02 -3.34 3.21
C THR A 117 13.21 -4.75 3.73
N LEU A 118 14.20 -4.95 4.58
CA LEU A 118 14.44 -6.21 5.27
C LEU A 118 13.89 -6.11 6.69
N GLY A 119 13.07 -7.07 7.09
CA GLY A 119 12.66 -7.26 8.46
C GLY A 119 13.64 -8.18 9.22
N ASN A 120 13.27 -8.62 10.39
CA ASN A 120 14.13 -9.52 11.18
C ASN A 120 14.17 -10.94 10.62
N HIS A 121 13.07 -11.43 10.05
CA HIS A 121 13.01 -12.79 9.53
C HIS A 121 13.79 -13.03 8.24
N GLU A 122 14.15 -11.99 7.50
CA GLU A 122 15.08 -12.10 6.38
C GLU A 122 16.46 -12.60 6.84
N PHE A 123 16.82 -12.40 8.11
CA PHE A 123 18.12 -12.80 8.67
C PHE A 123 18.12 -14.15 9.39
N ASP A 124 16.99 -14.86 9.49
CA ASP A 124 16.86 -16.11 10.26
C ASP A 124 17.85 -17.20 9.81
N ASN A 125 18.13 -17.27 8.52
CA ASN A 125 19.11 -18.21 7.97
C ASN A 125 20.52 -17.62 7.82
N GLY A 126 20.74 -16.41 8.34
CA GLY A 126 22.02 -15.69 8.29
C GLY A 126 22.24 -14.90 7.01
N ILE A 127 23.21 -14.01 7.09
CA ILE A 127 23.49 -13.00 6.02
C ILE A 127 23.91 -13.64 4.69
N GLU A 128 24.67 -14.73 4.75
CA GLU A 128 25.16 -15.41 3.53
C GLU A 128 24.00 -16.00 2.71
N LYS A 129 23.03 -16.64 3.36
CA LYS A 129 21.85 -17.18 2.69
C LYS A 129 20.93 -16.09 2.19
N LEU A 130 20.75 -15.03 2.97
CA LEU A 130 20.03 -13.84 2.52
C LEU A 130 20.65 -13.25 1.25
N ALA A 131 21.96 -13.02 1.23
CA ALA A 131 22.66 -12.49 0.06
C ALA A 131 22.54 -13.38 -1.17
N LYS A 132 22.43 -14.71 -0.97
CA LYS A 132 22.16 -15.66 -2.05
C LYS A 132 20.72 -15.53 -2.57
N SER A 133 19.75 -15.43 -1.68
CA SER A 133 18.32 -15.31 -2.03
C SER A 133 18.02 -14.01 -2.74
N LEU A 134 18.63 -12.89 -2.33
CA LEU A 134 18.45 -11.57 -2.97
C LEU A 134 18.85 -11.52 -4.46
N LYS A 135 19.58 -12.52 -4.98
CA LYS A 135 19.85 -12.62 -6.41
C LYS A 135 18.60 -12.97 -7.25
N HIS A 136 17.53 -13.33 -6.57
CA HIS A 136 16.24 -13.67 -7.20
C HIS A 136 15.20 -12.54 -7.11
N ALA A 137 15.58 -11.42 -6.48
CA ALA A 137 14.75 -10.21 -6.33
C ALA A 137 14.66 -9.40 -7.63
#